data_38edc8a7904fce8aefa8b9bd5c50d31e
#
_entry.id   38edc8a7904fce8aefa8b9bd5c50d31e
#
_cell.length_a   1.000
_cell.length_b   1.000
_cell.length_c   1.000
_cell.angle_alpha   90.00
_cell.angle_beta   90.00
_cell.angle_gamma   90.00
#
_symmetry.space_group_name_H-M   'P 1'
#
loop_
_entity.id
_entity.type
_entity.pdbx_description
1 polymer ?
#
loop_
_entity_poly.entity_id
_entity_poly.type
_entity_poly.pdbx_seq_one_letter_code
_entity_poly.pdbx_strand_id
1 'polypeptide(L)'
;MKDVVKHTKILFQGKRYNVYGLIDTLVEMAQIARKSGLLALEEKANEQDDTFFRQGIMLIVDATEPEEVRSMMENELDIMDQRHEESLGIYEKASSYAPAFGMIGTLVGLVNMLMSMDMDSGASADIGPSMATALITTFYGCLLANLLFSPMAKKLRIRNEEELLYKQIMIEGILAIQSGDNPKFLKEKLLTYLSQNDRSKMQDGEGGESEKKQGGKKKKK
;
A
#
# COMPACT_ATOMS: atom_id res chain seq x y z
N MET A 1 0.88 6.98 19.93
CA MET A 1 0.25 8.22 19.43
C MET A 1 0.94 8.82 18.21
N LYS A 2 2.29 8.85 18.14
CA LYS A 2 3.02 9.37 16.96
C LYS A 2 2.66 8.61 15.68
N ASP A 3 2.44 7.31 15.75
CA ASP A 3 2.11 6.47 14.60
C ASP A 3 0.71 6.74 14.04
N VAL A 4 -0.27 7.03 14.89
CA VAL A 4 -1.63 7.40 14.45
C VAL A 4 -1.61 8.68 13.62
N VAL A 5 -0.84 9.69 14.03
CA VAL A 5 -0.66 10.93 13.26
C VAL A 5 0.05 10.67 11.94
N LYS A 6 1.05 9.77 11.93
CA LYS A 6 1.74 9.34 10.71
C LYS A 6 0.80 8.62 9.75
N HIS A 7 -0.02 7.69 10.26
CA HIS A 7 -1.02 6.98 9.46
C HIS A 7 -2.09 7.94 8.90
N THR A 8 -2.55 8.92 9.69
CA THR A 8 -3.49 9.94 9.21
C THR A 8 -2.88 10.76 8.07
N LYS A 9 -1.59 11.10 8.16
CA LYS A 9 -0.87 11.79 7.07
C LYS A 9 -0.77 10.93 5.80
N ILE A 10 -0.51 9.63 5.93
CA ILE A 10 -0.48 8.67 4.82
C ILE A 10 -1.85 8.55 4.15
N LEU A 11 -2.93 8.61 4.94
CA LEU A 11 -4.31 8.56 4.43
C LEU A 11 -4.64 9.75 3.52
N PHE A 12 -4.12 10.94 3.83
CA PHE A 12 -4.38 12.18 3.07
C PHE A 12 -3.33 12.49 2.00
N GLN A 13 -2.07 12.09 2.21
CA GLN A 13 -0.96 12.30 1.27
C GLN A 13 -0.49 10.94 0.71
N GLY A 14 -1.26 10.39 -0.22
CA GLY A 14 -0.88 9.14 -0.88
C GLY A 14 0.33 9.33 -1.80
N LYS A 15 1.51 8.85 -1.37
CA LYS A 15 2.63 8.62 -2.29
C LYS A 15 2.17 7.57 -3.30
N ARG A 16 1.99 7.93 -4.56
CA ARG A 16 1.70 6.97 -5.62
C ARG A 16 3.02 6.36 -6.08
N TYR A 17 3.11 5.04 -6.02
CA TYR A 17 4.25 4.31 -6.56
C TYR A 17 4.20 4.40 -8.10
N ASN A 18 5.27 4.93 -8.70
CA ASN A 18 5.39 5.02 -10.15
C ASN A 18 5.97 3.70 -10.70
N VAL A 19 5.11 2.71 -10.87
CA VAL A 19 5.52 1.38 -11.36
C VAL A 19 6.10 1.46 -12.78
N TYR A 20 5.58 2.36 -13.61
CA TYR A 20 6.10 2.55 -14.98
C TYR A 20 7.54 3.06 -14.98
N GLY A 21 7.82 4.08 -14.17
CA GLY A 21 9.18 4.60 -14.02
C GLY A 21 10.15 3.56 -13.45
N LEU A 22 9.68 2.70 -12.53
CA LEU A 22 10.47 1.60 -12.01
C LEU A 22 10.83 0.59 -13.11
N ILE A 23 9.86 0.15 -13.92
CA ILE A 23 10.10 -0.80 -15.02
C ILE A 23 11.12 -0.22 -16.02
N ASP A 24 10.98 1.05 -16.39
CA ASP A 24 11.91 1.69 -17.31
C ASP A 24 13.31 1.79 -16.70
N THR A 25 13.45 2.10 -15.40
CA THR A 25 14.74 2.09 -14.68
C THR A 25 15.37 0.71 -14.65
N LEU A 26 14.59 -0.35 -14.37
CA LEU A 26 15.07 -1.74 -14.38
C LEU A 26 15.56 -2.17 -15.78
N VAL A 27 14.83 -1.78 -16.82
CA VAL A 27 15.21 -2.04 -18.21
C VAL A 27 16.51 -1.30 -18.58
N GLU A 28 16.66 -0.04 -18.16
CA GLU A 28 17.91 0.71 -18.36
C GLU A 28 19.07 0.04 -17.64
N MET A 29 18.89 -0.34 -16.37
CA MET A 29 19.92 -1.07 -15.61
C MET A 29 20.29 -2.41 -16.24
N ALA A 30 19.33 -3.18 -16.77
CA ALA A 30 19.60 -4.40 -17.50
C ALA A 30 20.45 -4.15 -18.76
N GLN A 31 20.24 -3.04 -19.45
CA GLN A 31 21.06 -2.66 -20.61
C GLN A 31 22.50 -2.30 -20.20
N ILE A 32 22.66 -1.58 -19.08
CA ILE A 32 23.98 -1.22 -18.54
C ILE A 32 24.72 -2.49 -18.10
N ALA A 33 24.08 -3.36 -17.33
CA ALA A 33 24.67 -4.62 -16.86
C ALA A 33 25.17 -5.51 -18.02
N ARG A 34 24.41 -5.59 -19.11
CA ARG A 34 24.81 -6.37 -20.30
C ARG A 34 25.95 -5.74 -21.07
N LYS A 35 26.13 -4.42 -21.07
CA LYS A 35 27.18 -3.73 -21.81
C LYS A 35 28.47 -3.60 -21.00
N SER A 36 28.33 -3.30 -19.72
CA SER A 36 29.46 -2.86 -18.87
C SER A 36 29.67 -3.76 -17.64
N GLY A 37 28.85 -4.82 -17.48
CA GLY A 37 28.88 -5.71 -16.32
C GLY A 37 28.10 -5.19 -15.12
N LEU A 38 27.92 -6.07 -14.12
CA LEU A 38 27.13 -5.76 -12.91
C LEU A 38 27.76 -4.66 -12.06
N LEU A 39 29.09 -4.57 -12.02
CA LEU A 39 29.81 -3.52 -11.27
C LEU A 39 29.45 -2.10 -11.72
N ALA A 40 29.08 -1.91 -12.99
CA ALA A 40 28.65 -0.60 -13.48
C ALA A 40 27.29 -0.13 -12.92
N LEU A 41 26.56 -1.00 -12.22
CA LEU A 41 25.29 -0.66 -11.58
C LEU A 41 25.47 0.04 -10.23
N GLU A 42 26.64 -0.04 -9.60
CA GLU A 42 26.90 0.55 -8.28
C GLU A 42 26.63 2.07 -8.25
N GLU A 43 27.13 2.78 -9.25
CA GLU A 43 26.92 4.23 -9.37
C GLU A 43 25.43 4.56 -9.53
N LYS A 44 24.73 3.82 -10.38
CA LYS A 44 23.29 3.98 -10.61
C LYS A 44 22.43 3.60 -9.42
N ALA A 45 22.83 2.60 -8.64
CA ALA A 45 22.18 2.22 -7.40
C ALA A 45 22.27 3.33 -6.35
N ASN A 46 23.40 3.99 -6.25
CA ASN A 46 23.61 5.09 -5.31
C ASN A 46 22.78 6.37 -5.64
N GLU A 47 22.40 6.53 -6.91
CA GLU A 47 21.48 7.62 -7.35
C GLU A 47 20.02 7.38 -6.94
N GLN A 48 19.65 6.15 -6.53
CA GLN A 48 18.28 5.81 -6.19
C GLN A 48 17.94 6.16 -4.73
N ASP A 49 16.79 6.79 -4.54
CA ASP A 49 16.29 7.17 -3.21
C ASP A 49 15.77 5.97 -2.39
N ASP A 50 15.32 4.91 -3.08
CA ASP A 50 14.75 3.71 -2.44
C ASP A 50 15.87 2.81 -1.90
N THR A 51 15.92 2.68 -0.57
CA THR A 51 16.94 1.87 0.12
C THR A 51 16.83 0.39 -0.20
N PHE A 52 15.62 -0.14 -0.35
CA PHE A 52 15.37 -1.54 -0.69
C PHE A 52 15.90 -1.86 -2.10
N PHE A 53 15.63 -0.98 -3.06
CA PHE A 53 16.14 -1.13 -4.42
C PHE A 53 17.67 -1.08 -4.46
N ARG A 54 18.26 -0.09 -3.78
CA ARG A 54 19.72 0.05 -3.71
C ARG A 54 20.39 -1.17 -3.08
N GLN A 55 19.85 -1.69 -1.96
CA GLN A 55 20.37 -2.89 -1.31
C GLN A 55 20.31 -4.11 -2.23
N GLY A 56 19.20 -4.31 -2.93
CA GLY A 56 19.04 -5.41 -3.88
C GLY A 56 20.05 -5.34 -5.04
N ILE A 57 20.31 -4.15 -5.59
CA ILE A 57 21.35 -3.97 -6.62
C ILE A 57 22.75 -4.23 -6.05
N MET A 58 23.05 -3.78 -4.82
CA MET A 58 24.35 -4.03 -4.20
C MET A 58 24.61 -5.52 -3.99
N LEU A 59 23.60 -6.30 -3.58
CA LEU A 59 23.74 -7.74 -3.44
C LEU A 59 24.17 -8.43 -4.75
N ILE A 60 23.62 -8.02 -5.90
CA ILE A 60 24.03 -8.60 -7.19
C ILE A 60 25.40 -8.07 -7.68
N VAL A 61 25.77 -6.85 -7.31
CA VAL A 61 27.11 -6.29 -7.56
C VAL A 61 28.17 -7.04 -6.76
N ASP A 62 27.86 -7.44 -5.51
CA ASP A 62 28.71 -8.25 -4.63
C ASP A 62 28.76 -9.74 -5.02
N ALA A 63 28.16 -10.10 -6.16
CA ALA A 63 28.12 -11.47 -6.70
C ALA A 63 27.48 -12.50 -5.74
N THR A 64 26.50 -12.07 -4.91
CA THR A 64 25.69 -12.97 -4.08
C THR A 64 24.89 -13.91 -4.96
N GLU A 65 24.70 -15.17 -4.55
CA GLU A 65 23.94 -16.15 -5.32
C GLU A 65 22.47 -15.73 -5.51
N PRO A 66 21.84 -15.96 -6.68
CA PRO A 66 20.47 -15.50 -6.97
C PRO A 66 19.42 -15.97 -5.97
N GLU A 67 19.54 -17.19 -5.45
CA GLU A 67 18.63 -17.73 -4.44
C GLU A 67 18.80 -17.01 -3.10
N GLU A 68 20.01 -16.63 -2.75
CA GLU A 68 20.28 -15.85 -1.54
C GLU A 68 19.74 -14.42 -1.67
N VAL A 69 19.97 -13.75 -2.81
CA VAL A 69 19.40 -12.44 -3.11
C VAL A 69 17.88 -12.47 -2.99
N ARG A 70 17.24 -13.46 -3.62
CA ARG A 70 15.78 -13.66 -3.54
C ARG A 70 15.34 -13.81 -2.09
N SER A 71 15.94 -14.74 -1.36
CA SER A 71 15.56 -15.04 0.03
C SER A 71 15.71 -13.83 0.95
N MET A 72 16.79 -13.08 0.82
CA MET A 72 17.02 -11.88 1.64
C MET A 72 15.99 -10.78 1.34
N MET A 73 15.71 -10.52 0.06
CA MET A 73 14.76 -9.48 -0.33
C MET A 73 13.31 -9.86 0.00
N GLU A 74 12.90 -11.12 -0.23
CA GLU A 74 11.58 -11.61 0.15
C GLU A 74 11.37 -11.57 1.67
N ASN A 75 12.37 -11.95 2.46
CA ASN A 75 12.30 -11.87 3.92
C ASN A 75 12.14 -10.42 4.41
N GLU A 76 12.85 -9.46 3.80
CA GLU A 76 12.66 -8.03 4.13
C GLU A 76 11.25 -7.55 3.78
N LEU A 77 10.73 -8.01 2.63
CA LEU A 77 9.36 -7.71 2.19
C LEU A 77 8.32 -8.27 3.17
N ASP A 78 8.46 -9.51 3.60
CA ASP A 78 7.56 -10.19 4.55
C ASP A 78 7.56 -9.49 5.92
N ILE A 79 8.74 -9.12 6.43
CA ILE A 79 8.87 -8.38 7.71
C ILE A 79 8.21 -7.00 7.59
N MET A 80 8.32 -6.34 6.43
CA MET A 80 7.67 -5.07 6.19
C MET A 80 6.16 -5.22 6.17
N ASP A 81 5.64 -6.22 5.45
CA ASP A 81 4.21 -6.54 5.37
C ASP A 81 3.63 -6.83 6.75
N GLN A 82 4.28 -7.68 7.54
CA GLN A 82 3.84 -8.00 8.91
C GLN A 82 3.72 -6.73 9.78
N ARG A 83 4.68 -5.82 9.72
CA ARG A 83 4.60 -4.55 10.47
C ARG A 83 3.45 -3.66 10.02
N HIS A 84 3.14 -3.67 8.72
CA HIS A 84 2.00 -2.92 8.18
C HIS A 84 0.68 -3.56 8.58
N GLU A 85 0.59 -4.90 8.55
CA GLU A 85 -0.59 -5.64 9.00
C GLU A 85 -0.87 -5.45 10.49
N GLU A 86 0.16 -5.46 11.36
CA GLU A 86 0.00 -5.14 12.78
C GLU A 86 -0.59 -3.74 12.99
N SER A 87 -0.11 -2.76 12.22
CA SER A 87 -0.60 -1.39 12.27
C SER A 87 -2.05 -1.27 11.78
N LEU A 88 -2.39 -1.99 10.72
CA LEU A 88 -3.73 -2.07 10.14
C LEU A 88 -4.70 -2.76 11.09
N GLY A 89 -4.28 -3.84 11.74
CA GLY A 89 -5.07 -4.60 12.70
C GLY A 89 -5.58 -3.77 13.88
N ILE A 90 -4.90 -2.69 14.25
CA ILE A 90 -5.38 -1.74 15.27
C ILE A 90 -6.68 -1.07 14.82
N TYR A 91 -6.75 -0.61 13.58
CA TYR A 91 -7.95 0.05 13.03
C TYR A 91 -9.09 -0.94 12.78
N GLU A 92 -8.79 -2.15 12.37
CA GLU A 92 -9.78 -3.22 12.21
C GLU A 92 -10.42 -3.61 13.54
N LYS A 93 -9.60 -3.78 14.60
CA LYS A 93 -10.07 -4.03 15.96
C LYS A 93 -10.88 -2.86 16.48
N ALA A 94 -10.44 -1.61 16.26
CA ALA A 94 -11.19 -0.42 16.65
C ALA A 94 -12.57 -0.36 15.94
N SER A 95 -12.62 -0.71 14.65
CA SER A 95 -13.87 -0.78 13.90
C SER A 95 -14.83 -1.86 14.45
N SER A 96 -14.30 -2.99 14.89
CA SER A 96 -15.10 -4.07 15.49
C SER A 96 -15.59 -3.73 16.90
N TYR A 97 -14.76 -3.09 17.73
CA TYR A 97 -15.09 -2.80 19.12
C TYR A 97 -15.99 -1.57 19.30
N ALA A 98 -15.92 -0.57 18.43
CA ALA A 98 -16.70 0.64 18.57
C ALA A 98 -18.22 0.38 18.62
N PRO A 99 -18.85 -0.45 17.77
CA PRO A 99 -20.25 -0.80 17.88
C PRO A 99 -20.55 -1.65 19.14
N ALA A 100 -19.62 -2.54 19.55
CA ALA A 100 -19.78 -3.36 20.74
C ALA A 100 -19.87 -2.48 22.01
N PHE A 101 -19.01 -1.47 22.14
CA PHE A 101 -19.12 -0.49 23.21
C PHE A 101 -20.38 0.35 23.10
N GLY A 102 -20.86 0.66 21.90
CA GLY A 102 -22.15 1.29 21.67
C GLY A 102 -23.32 0.45 22.24
N MET A 103 -23.30 -0.88 22.01
CA MET A 103 -24.29 -1.79 22.58
C MET A 103 -24.24 -1.87 24.12
N ILE A 104 -23.02 -1.88 24.68
CA ILE A 104 -22.83 -1.83 26.12
C ILE A 104 -23.45 -0.54 26.69
N GLY A 105 -23.24 0.59 26.02
CA GLY A 105 -23.83 1.86 26.40
C GLY A 105 -25.36 1.85 26.38
N THR A 106 -26.00 1.18 25.41
CA THR A 106 -27.48 0.97 25.41
C THR A 106 -27.92 0.16 26.60
N LEU A 107 -27.24 -0.93 26.94
CA LEU A 107 -27.62 -1.74 28.11
C LEU A 107 -27.51 -0.94 29.41
N VAL A 108 -26.45 -0.17 29.59
CA VAL A 108 -26.31 0.72 30.76
C VAL A 108 -27.44 1.77 30.83
N GLY A 109 -27.76 2.38 29.67
CA GLY A 109 -28.84 3.36 29.60
C GLY A 109 -30.19 2.75 29.91
N LEU A 110 -30.49 1.54 29.45
CA LEU A 110 -31.72 0.82 29.79
C LEU A 110 -31.78 0.42 31.26
N VAL A 111 -30.69 -0.03 31.87
CA VAL A 111 -30.64 -0.34 33.31
C VAL A 111 -30.90 0.93 34.12
N ASN A 112 -30.31 2.06 33.80
CA ASN A 112 -30.55 3.32 34.46
C ASN A 112 -32.00 3.76 34.31
N MET A 113 -32.60 3.59 33.12
CA MET A 113 -34.02 3.88 32.90
C MET A 113 -34.92 3.02 33.79
N LEU A 114 -34.65 1.73 33.89
CA LEU A 114 -35.45 0.82 34.73
C LEU A 114 -35.27 1.13 36.22
N MET A 115 -34.07 1.52 36.66
CA MET A 115 -33.84 1.92 38.05
C MET A 115 -34.50 3.24 38.42
N SER A 116 -34.74 4.14 37.47
CA SER A 116 -35.43 5.42 37.67
C SER A 116 -36.95 5.30 37.59
N MET A 117 -37.48 4.15 37.15
CA MET A 117 -38.92 3.85 37.18
C MET A 117 -39.37 3.45 38.58
N ASP A 118 -39.59 4.44 39.45
CA ASP A 118 -40.14 4.20 40.77
C ASP A 118 -41.67 4.02 40.66
N MET A 119 -42.15 2.84 41.01
CA MET A 119 -43.57 2.43 40.81
C MET A 119 -44.57 3.22 41.67
N ASP A 120 -44.10 3.90 42.73
CA ASP A 120 -45.00 4.59 43.68
C ASP A 120 -45.21 6.08 43.39
N SER A 121 -44.38 6.72 42.54
CA SER A 121 -44.42 8.18 42.39
C SER A 121 -45.01 8.71 41.07
N GLY A 122 -45.40 7.83 40.15
CA GLY A 122 -45.97 8.26 38.85
C GLY A 122 -45.03 9.10 37.98
N ALA A 123 -43.76 9.18 38.34
CA ALA A 123 -42.74 9.99 37.67
C ALA A 123 -42.17 9.28 36.42
N SER A 124 -42.86 9.45 35.30
CA SER A 124 -42.33 9.06 33.96
C SER A 124 -41.30 10.05 33.43
N ALA A 125 -40.79 10.98 34.25
CA ALA A 125 -40.02 12.13 33.78
C ALA A 125 -38.66 11.80 33.21
N ASP A 126 -37.99 10.69 33.64
CA ASP A 126 -36.59 10.38 33.25
C ASP A 126 -36.47 9.28 32.21
N ILE A 127 -37.57 8.71 31.72
CA ILE A 127 -37.56 7.66 30.68
C ILE A 127 -37.00 8.19 29.37
N GLY A 128 -37.42 9.37 28.94
CA GLY A 128 -36.98 9.99 27.68
C GLY A 128 -35.46 10.26 27.60
N PRO A 129 -34.89 10.97 28.58
CA PRO A 129 -33.45 11.25 28.62
C PRO A 129 -32.57 9.99 28.68
N SER A 130 -32.95 9.00 29.50
CA SER A 130 -32.22 7.73 29.63
C SER A 130 -32.23 6.92 28.33
N MET A 131 -33.40 6.85 27.68
CA MET A 131 -33.56 6.19 26.39
C MET A 131 -32.79 6.91 25.28
N ALA A 132 -32.81 8.26 25.25
CA ALA A 132 -32.04 9.04 24.30
C ALA A 132 -30.53 8.80 24.45
N THR A 133 -30.03 8.77 25.70
CA THR A 133 -28.61 8.45 25.98
C THR A 133 -28.25 7.05 25.53
N ALA A 134 -29.10 6.06 25.75
CA ALA A 134 -28.89 4.69 25.27
C ALA A 134 -28.79 4.62 23.75
N LEU A 135 -29.67 5.27 23.02
CA LEU A 135 -29.67 5.26 21.55
C LEU A 135 -28.49 6.02 20.96
N ILE A 136 -28.07 7.15 21.54
CA ILE A 136 -26.99 7.98 21.03
C ILE A 136 -25.65 7.29 21.17
N THR A 137 -25.42 6.46 22.19
CA THR A 137 -24.19 5.70 22.36
C THR A 137 -24.00 4.68 21.24
N THR A 138 -25.05 3.96 20.85
CA THR A 138 -25.00 3.02 19.71
C THR A 138 -24.82 3.75 18.39
N PHE A 139 -25.49 4.91 18.21
CA PHE A 139 -25.29 5.73 17.01
C PHE A 139 -23.83 6.15 16.84
N TYR A 140 -23.18 6.68 17.88
CA TYR A 140 -21.76 7.05 17.81
C TYR A 140 -20.85 5.84 17.64
N GLY A 141 -21.14 4.71 18.26
CA GLY A 141 -20.40 3.48 18.07
C GLY A 141 -20.39 3.04 16.61
N CYS A 142 -21.55 3.02 15.96
CA CYS A 142 -21.70 2.70 14.54
C CYS A 142 -21.04 3.74 13.62
N LEU A 143 -21.16 5.02 13.95
CA LEU A 143 -20.58 6.11 13.18
C LEU A 143 -19.05 6.02 13.19
N LEU A 144 -18.43 5.86 14.34
CA LEU A 144 -16.97 5.70 14.48
C LEU A 144 -16.46 4.47 13.71
N ALA A 145 -17.16 3.34 13.83
CA ALA A 145 -16.77 2.13 13.13
C ALA A 145 -16.78 2.28 11.61
N ASN A 146 -17.93 2.72 11.07
CA ASN A 146 -18.17 2.66 9.63
C ASN A 146 -17.71 3.90 8.87
N LEU A 147 -17.69 5.08 9.51
CA LEU A 147 -17.28 6.32 8.85
C LEU A 147 -15.80 6.63 9.05
N LEU A 148 -15.20 6.18 10.15
CA LEU A 148 -13.82 6.49 10.47
C LEU A 148 -12.90 5.27 10.37
N PHE A 149 -13.07 4.27 11.24
CA PHE A 149 -12.08 3.17 11.36
C PHE A 149 -12.07 2.23 10.16
N SER A 150 -13.23 1.82 9.66
CA SER A 150 -13.31 0.89 8.52
C SER A 150 -12.73 1.48 7.23
N PRO A 151 -13.03 2.74 6.82
CA PRO A 151 -12.39 3.34 5.65
C PRO A 151 -10.89 3.56 5.83
N MET A 152 -10.42 3.87 7.06
CA MET A 152 -8.99 4.00 7.36
C MET A 152 -8.27 2.66 7.16
N ALA A 153 -8.80 1.58 7.73
CA ALA A 153 -8.25 0.25 7.57
C ALA A 153 -8.18 -0.17 6.10
N LYS A 154 -9.26 0.00 5.35
CA LYS A 154 -9.30 -0.31 3.91
C LYS A 154 -8.27 0.46 3.10
N LYS A 155 -8.12 1.75 3.37
CA LYS A 155 -7.16 2.58 2.63
C LYS A 155 -5.71 2.22 2.95
N LEU A 156 -5.40 1.89 4.21
CA LEU A 156 -4.07 1.40 4.61
C LEU A 156 -3.77 0.05 3.94
N ARG A 157 -4.74 -0.86 3.88
CA ARG A 157 -4.60 -2.15 3.19
C ARG A 157 -4.26 -1.97 1.71
N ILE A 158 -5.01 -1.14 0.99
CA ILE A 158 -4.74 -0.85 -0.43
C ILE A 158 -3.32 -0.28 -0.61
N ARG A 159 -2.88 0.59 0.31
CA ARG A 159 -1.52 1.15 0.24
C ARG A 159 -0.44 0.11 0.48
N ASN A 160 -0.66 -0.81 1.41
CA ASN A 160 0.23 -1.92 1.64
C ASN A 160 0.33 -2.83 0.42
N GLU A 161 -0.79 -3.19 -0.18
CA GLU A 161 -0.84 -4.00 -1.40
C GLU A 161 -0.12 -3.33 -2.59
N GLU A 162 -0.29 -2.01 -2.76
CA GLU A 162 0.43 -1.23 -3.78
C GLU A 162 1.96 -1.24 -3.54
N GLU A 163 2.40 -1.12 -2.29
CA GLU A 163 3.81 -1.14 -1.91
C GLU A 163 4.43 -2.53 -2.09
N LEU A 164 3.73 -3.58 -1.66
CA LEU A 164 4.15 -4.97 -1.85
C LEU A 164 4.35 -5.29 -3.33
N LEU A 165 3.37 -4.97 -4.17
CA LEU A 165 3.47 -5.18 -5.62
C LEU A 165 4.68 -4.43 -6.21
N TYR A 166 4.89 -3.18 -5.82
CA TYR A 166 5.99 -2.35 -6.28
C TYR A 166 7.35 -2.98 -5.94
N LYS A 167 7.51 -3.46 -4.69
CA LYS A 167 8.75 -4.11 -4.24
C LYS A 167 8.93 -5.51 -4.86
N GLN A 168 7.86 -6.24 -5.08
CA GLN A 168 7.92 -7.53 -5.77
C GLN A 168 8.40 -7.38 -7.22
N ILE A 169 7.98 -6.33 -7.92
CA ILE A 169 8.50 -5.99 -9.25
C ILE A 169 10.00 -5.66 -9.19
N MET A 170 10.46 -4.98 -8.13
CA MET A 170 11.90 -4.73 -7.91
C MET A 170 12.67 -6.04 -7.77
N ILE A 171 12.23 -6.96 -6.93
CA ILE A 171 12.88 -8.26 -6.72
C ILE A 171 13.03 -9.02 -8.04
N GLU A 172 11.94 -9.18 -8.77
CA GLU A 172 11.95 -9.89 -10.05
C GLU A 172 12.83 -9.19 -11.11
N GLY A 173 12.81 -7.85 -11.11
CA GLY A 173 13.67 -7.07 -12.00
C GLY A 173 15.15 -7.22 -11.68
N ILE A 174 15.54 -7.17 -10.40
CA ILE A 174 16.92 -7.33 -9.93
C ILE A 174 17.45 -8.73 -10.26
N LEU A 175 16.68 -9.78 -10.00
CA LEU A 175 17.05 -11.16 -10.32
C LEU A 175 17.18 -11.38 -11.83
N ALA A 176 16.32 -10.77 -12.62
CA ALA A 176 16.43 -10.83 -14.08
C ALA A 176 17.65 -10.07 -14.63
N ILE A 177 18.08 -8.98 -13.97
CA ILE A 177 19.34 -8.29 -14.29
C ILE A 177 20.52 -9.18 -13.96
N GLN A 178 20.51 -9.85 -12.82
CA GLN A 178 21.57 -10.77 -12.40
C GLN A 178 21.71 -11.96 -13.35
N SER A 179 20.59 -12.53 -13.81
CA SER A 179 20.58 -13.64 -14.78
C SER A 179 20.97 -13.22 -16.20
N GLY A 180 21.10 -11.91 -16.46
CA GLY A 180 21.46 -11.39 -17.79
C GLY A 180 20.33 -11.46 -18.82
N ASP A 181 19.07 -11.47 -18.38
CA ASP A 181 17.89 -11.53 -19.24
C ASP A 181 17.90 -10.43 -20.32
N ASN A 182 17.24 -10.70 -21.44
CA ASN A 182 17.10 -9.69 -22.48
C ASN A 182 16.21 -8.54 -21.98
N PRO A 183 16.67 -7.26 -22.06
CA PRO A 183 15.88 -6.11 -21.58
C PRO A 183 14.47 -6.02 -22.15
N LYS A 184 14.23 -6.47 -23.39
CA LYS A 184 12.89 -6.54 -23.97
C LYS A 184 12.03 -7.59 -23.28
N PHE A 185 12.60 -8.78 -23.07
CA PHE A 185 11.91 -9.87 -22.37
C PHE A 185 11.64 -9.49 -20.91
N LEU A 186 12.61 -8.86 -20.24
CA LEU A 186 12.44 -8.31 -18.89
C LEU A 186 11.25 -7.36 -18.82
N LYS A 187 11.15 -6.40 -19.75
CA LYS A 187 10.02 -5.47 -19.81
C LYS A 187 8.69 -6.20 -19.94
N GLU A 188 8.58 -7.14 -20.87
CA GLU A 188 7.35 -7.94 -21.04
C GLU A 188 7.01 -8.75 -19.78
N LYS A 189 8.00 -9.38 -19.14
CA LYS A 189 7.85 -10.11 -17.87
C LYS A 189 7.31 -9.20 -16.78
N LEU A 190 7.91 -8.03 -16.56
CA LEU A 190 7.48 -7.10 -15.52
C LEU A 190 6.09 -6.49 -15.79
N LEU A 191 5.73 -6.28 -17.06
CA LEU A 191 4.39 -5.85 -17.42
C LEU A 191 3.29 -6.86 -17.05
N THR A 192 3.62 -8.15 -16.85
CA THR A 192 2.62 -9.14 -16.41
C THR A 192 2.08 -8.88 -15.00
N TYR A 193 2.83 -8.17 -14.16
CA TYR A 193 2.40 -7.76 -12.83
C TYR A 193 1.37 -6.63 -12.85
N LEU A 194 1.24 -5.90 -13.96
CA LEU A 194 0.28 -4.81 -14.11
C LEU A 194 -1.09 -5.29 -14.59
N SER A 195 -2.12 -4.54 -14.23
CA SER A 195 -3.46 -4.77 -14.76
C SER A 195 -3.51 -4.58 -16.29
N GLN A 196 -4.47 -5.21 -16.96
CA GLN A 196 -4.61 -5.12 -18.41
C GLN A 196 -4.80 -3.66 -18.90
N ASN A 197 -5.51 -2.84 -18.12
CA ASN A 197 -5.71 -1.42 -18.42
C ASN A 197 -4.43 -0.58 -18.30
N ASP A 198 -3.53 -0.97 -17.41
CA ASP A 198 -2.27 -0.26 -17.21
C ASP A 198 -1.22 -0.69 -18.25
N ARG A 199 -1.25 -1.95 -18.71
CA ARG A 199 -0.43 -2.42 -19.82
C ARG A 199 -0.74 -1.68 -21.12
N SER A 200 -2.02 -1.49 -21.47
CA SER A 200 -2.41 -0.77 -22.68
C SER A 200 -1.93 0.67 -22.68
N LYS A 201 -1.98 1.38 -21.54
CA LYS A 201 -1.45 2.76 -21.44
C LYS A 201 0.04 2.87 -21.72
N MET A 202 0.83 1.86 -21.33
CA MET A 202 2.26 1.84 -21.62
C MET A 202 2.53 1.56 -23.10
N GLN A 203 1.78 0.64 -23.72
CA GLN A 203 1.90 0.34 -25.15
C GLN A 203 1.48 1.53 -26.02
N ASP A 204 0.40 2.21 -25.67
CA ASP A 204 -0.08 3.40 -26.36
C ASP A 204 0.86 4.60 -26.19
N GLY A 205 1.51 4.75 -25.01
CA GLY A 205 2.52 5.77 -24.75
C GLY A 205 3.78 5.60 -25.62
N GLU A 206 4.23 4.37 -25.82
CA GLU A 206 5.37 4.04 -26.71
C GLU A 206 5.00 4.17 -28.20
N GLY A 207 3.78 3.84 -28.58
CA GLY A 207 3.26 4.04 -29.95
C GLY A 207 3.26 5.53 -30.33
N GLY A 208 2.85 6.41 -29.42
CA GLY A 208 2.83 7.86 -29.63
C GLY A 208 4.21 8.51 -29.74
N GLU A 209 5.22 8.01 -29.03
CA GLU A 209 6.60 8.51 -29.15
C GLU A 209 7.30 7.98 -30.42
N SER A 210 7.01 6.75 -30.83
CA SER A 210 7.55 6.18 -32.07
C SER A 210 7.01 6.88 -33.32
N GLU A 211 5.74 7.24 -33.35
CA GLU A 211 5.13 8.00 -34.45
C GLU A 211 5.65 9.45 -34.51
N LYS A 212 5.87 10.11 -33.36
CA LYS A 212 6.49 11.45 -33.36
C LYS A 212 7.93 11.46 -33.86
N LYS A 213 8.72 10.42 -33.58
CA LYS A 213 10.10 10.29 -34.10
C LYS A 213 10.16 9.97 -35.60
N GLN A 214 9.18 9.26 -36.14
CA GLN A 214 9.10 8.97 -37.59
C GLN A 214 8.48 10.13 -38.40
N GLY A 215 7.50 10.83 -37.84
CA GLY A 215 6.88 12.00 -38.49
C GLY A 215 7.82 13.21 -38.62
N GLY A 216 8.79 13.36 -37.67
CA GLY A 216 9.80 14.42 -37.72
C GLY A 216 10.88 14.29 -38.80
N LYS A 217 11.12 13.06 -39.31
CA LYS A 217 12.09 12.80 -40.39
C LYS A 217 11.55 12.98 -41.80
N LYS A 218 10.22 13.01 -41.99
CA LYS A 218 9.59 13.18 -43.33
C LYS A 218 9.29 14.63 -43.72
N LYS A 219 9.55 15.62 -42.83
CA LYS A 219 9.35 17.07 -43.15
C LYS A 219 10.63 17.84 -43.40
N LYS A 220 11.77 17.17 -43.63
CA LYS A 220 13.02 17.81 -44.06
C LYS A 220 13.59 17.07 -45.29
N LYS A 221 12.82 17.06 -46.37
CA LYS A 221 13.32 16.87 -47.74
C LYS A 221 12.51 17.75 -48.68
#